data_103b04d36721871b02f4849c3b04cb47
#
_entry.id   103b04d36721871b02f4849c3b04cb47
#
_cell.length_a   1.000
_cell.length_b   1.000
_cell.length_c   1.000
_cell.angle_alpha   90.00
_cell.angle_beta   90.00
_cell.angle_gamma   90.00
#
_symmetry.space_group_name_H-M   'P 1'
#
loop_
_entity.id
_entity.type
_entity.pdbx_description
1 polymer ?
#
loop_
_entity_poly.entity_id
_entity_poly.type
_entity_poly.pdbx_seq_one_letter_code
_entity_poly.pdbx_strand_id
1 'polypeptide(L)'
;MTYKMYIMNFQSAHFGAGTLDSSKMTFAADRLFSALAIEAKKMGKMEEFVSIAGQDHFVLTDAFPYQSGPLLPKPIGFPKFDQPDLTTDVKEVRRQAKMAKKLQFIPLDKFDSYVKGTLFEDEEHAVTNIITKNQPHVDGNLFQVSTVRFRDDSSLYVIANESDLLNELMTSLQYTGIGGKRSSGYGQFDLTILDLPDSLKNRLTKTHQEPVMTLTTSLPVEKELEYAMET
;
A
#
# COMPACT_ATOMS: atom_id res chain seq x y z
N MET A 1 3.70 -8.26 -20.23
CA MET A 1 4.43 -7.59 -19.14
C MET A 1 4.37 -8.44 -17.91
N THR A 2 5.47 -8.61 -17.23
CA THR A 2 5.53 -9.38 -15.98
C THR A 2 5.69 -8.41 -14.82
N TYR A 3 4.93 -8.64 -13.75
CA TYR A 3 5.00 -7.86 -12.53
C TYR A 3 5.56 -8.70 -11.40
N LYS A 4 6.28 -8.06 -10.50
CA LYS A 4 6.80 -8.66 -9.26
C LYS A 4 6.22 -7.94 -8.04
N MET A 5 6.12 -8.68 -6.97
CA MET A 5 5.74 -8.16 -5.65
C MET A 5 7.00 -8.09 -4.78
N TYR A 6 7.34 -6.89 -4.35
CA TYR A 6 8.48 -6.59 -3.48
C TYR A 6 7.95 -6.46 -2.06
N ILE A 7 8.21 -7.46 -1.24
CA ILE A 7 7.78 -7.49 0.17
C ILE A 7 8.91 -6.94 1.01
N MET A 8 8.59 -5.94 1.82
CA MET A 8 9.51 -5.22 2.70
C MET A 8 9.13 -5.49 4.14
N ASN A 9 9.95 -6.26 4.84
CA ASN A 9 9.76 -6.58 6.24
C ASN A 9 10.53 -5.58 7.11
N PHE A 10 9.81 -4.62 7.68
CA PHE A 10 10.35 -3.60 8.56
C PHE A 10 10.24 -4.01 10.02
N GLN A 11 11.24 -3.68 10.82
CA GLN A 11 11.07 -3.66 12.28
C GLN A 11 10.38 -2.36 12.71
N SER A 12 10.88 -1.24 12.23
CA SER A 12 10.31 0.08 12.52
C SER A 12 10.64 1.08 11.43
N ALA A 13 9.73 2.02 11.22
CA ALA A 13 9.89 3.07 10.22
C ALA A 13 9.27 4.39 10.68
N HIS A 14 9.70 5.50 10.09
CA HIS A 14 9.04 6.79 10.17
C HIS A 14 8.61 7.22 8.77
N PHE A 15 7.34 6.97 8.44
CA PHE A 15 6.75 7.44 7.18
C PHE A 15 6.03 8.76 7.44
N GLY A 16 6.79 9.86 7.50
CA GLY A 16 6.30 11.17 7.91
C GLY A 16 4.93 11.56 7.34
N ALA A 17 4.11 12.16 8.18
CA ALA A 17 2.76 12.64 7.85
C ALA A 17 2.67 14.17 7.97
N GLY A 18 3.76 14.87 7.70
CA GLY A 18 3.89 16.32 7.74
C GLY A 18 4.72 16.82 8.91
N THR A 19 4.64 16.18 10.07
CA THR A 19 5.40 16.54 11.29
C THR A 19 6.18 15.34 11.81
N LEU A 20 7.19 15.58 12.67
CA LEU A 20 8.01 14.51 13.24
C LEU A 20 7.23 13.62 14.22
N ASP A 21 6.21 14.17 14.86
CA ASP A 21 5.35 13.50 15.84
C ASP A 21 4.22 12.71 15.19
N SER A 22 4.15 12.67 13.85
CA SER A 22 3.17 11.90 13.10
C SER A 22 3.82 10.99 12.05
N SER A 23 3.35 9.75 11.96
CA SER A 23 3.80 8.76 10.98
C SER A 23 2.61 8.03 10.39
N LYS A 24 2.62 7.84 9.07
CA LYS A 24 1.69 6.96 8.36
C LYS A 24 2.13 5.51 8.54
N MET A 25 1.20 4.58 8.36
CA MET A 25 1.51 3.14 8.39
C MET A 25 2.12 2.64 7.08
N THR A 26 1.84 3.32 5.99
CA THR A 26 2.27 3.00 4.63
C THR A 26 2.86 4.24 3.97
N PHE A 27 3.39 4.09 2.78
CA PHE A 27 3.92 5.20 1.99
C PHE A 27 3.45 5.12 0.54
N ALA A 28 3.39 6.26 -0.13
CA ALA A 28 2.97 6.36 -1.52
C ALA A 28 4.14 6.07 -2.49
N ALA A 29 3.81 5.73 -3.73
CA ALA A 29 4.75 5.37 -4.78
C ALA A 29 5.80 6.45 -5.05
N ASP A 30 5.44 7.72 -4.96
CA ASP A 30 6.34 8.87 -5.15
C ASP A 30 7.52 8.85 -4.17
N ARG A 31 7.28 8.44 -2.93
CA ARG A 31 8.34 8.29 -1.92
C ARG A 31 9.30 7.16 -2.26
N LEU A 32 8.77 6.02 -2.70
CA LEU A 32 9.61 4.91 -3.14
C LEU A 32 10.38 5.28 -4.40
N PHE A 33 9.73 5.90 -5.36
CA PHE A 33 10.36 6.39 -6.58
C PHE A 33 11.55 7.31 -6.26
N SER A 34 11.34 8.28 -5.37
CA SER A 34 12.39 9.20 -4.94
C SER A 34 13.56 8.48 -4.24
N ALA A 35 13.25 7.47 -3.43
CA ALA A 35 14.27 6.66 -2.77
C ALA A 35 15.09 5.84 -3.77
N LEU A 36 14.43 5.21 -4.75
CA LEU A 36 15.08 4.46 -5.83
C LEU A 36 15.93 5.36 -6.73
N ALA A 37 15.47 6.58 -7.03
CA ALA A 37 16.26 7.56 -7.78
C ALA A 37 17.56 7.95 -7.05
N ILE A 38 17.50 8.08 -5.71
CA ILE A 38 18.69 8.34 -4.89
C ILE A 38 19.65 7.15 -4.94
N GLU A 39 19.15 5.92 -4.85
CA GLU A 39 19.98 4.72 -4.99
C GLU A 39 20.60 4.61 -6.39
N ALA A 40 19.80 4.82 -7.44
CA ALA A 40 20.28 4.83 -8.82
C ALA A 40 21.41 5.86 -9.02
N LYS A 41 21.27 7.06 -8.44
CA LYS A 41 22.32 8.08 -8.46
C LYS A 41 23.61 7.61 -7.79
N LYS A 42 23.51 7.00 -6.60
CA LYS A 42 24.67 6.46 -5.85
C LYS A 42 25.40 5.37 -6.63
N MET A 43 24.64 4.55 -7.37
CA MET A 43 25.17 3.45 -8.18
C MET A 43 25.62 3.86 -9.59
N GLY A 44 25.46 5.15 -9.96
CA GLY A 44 25.80 5.65 -11.29
C GLY A 44 24.82 5.19 -12.38
N LYS A 45 23.61 4.76 -12.03
CA LYS A 45 22.57 4.21 -12.92
C LYS A 45 21.36 5.12 -13.10
N MET A 46 21.54 6.43 -12.84
CA MET A 46 20.42 7.38 -12.87
C MET A 46 19.80 7.52 -14.27
N GLU A 47 20.61 7.54 -15.33
CA GLU A 47 20.12 7.65 -16.71
C GLU A 47 19.28 6.41 -17.09
N GLU A 48 19.76 5.22 -16.72
CA GLU A 48 19.04 3.98 -16.95
C GLU A 48 17.70 3.96 -16.20
N PHE A 49 17.71 4.37 -14.92
CA PHE A 49 16.48 4.46 -14.11
C PHE A 49 15.47 5.43 -14.71
N VAL A 50 15.89 6.62 -15.11
CA VAL A 50 15.01 7.62 -15.76
C VAL A 50 14.46 7.10 -17.09
N SER A 51 15.29 6.40 -17.88
CA SER A 51 14.87 5.79 -19.14
C SER A 51 13.77 4.75 -18.94
N ILE A 52 13.90 3.89 -17.93
CA ILE A 52 12.88 2.88 -17.60
C ILE A 52 11.62 3.56 -17.05
N ALA A 53 11.77 4.50 -16.14
CA ALA A 53 10.67 5.21 -15.51
C ALA A 53 9.86 6.09 -16.48
N GLY A 54 10.48 6.53 -17.58
CA GLY A 54 9.82 7.31 -18.63
C GLY A 54 9.04 6.48 -19.65
N GLN A 55 9.00 5.15 -19.49
CA GLN A 55 8.23 4.30 -20.41
C GLN A 55 6.75 4.29 -20.03
N ASP A 56 5.85 4.33 -21.01
CA ASP A 56 4.40 4.34 -20.80
C ASP A 56 3.87 3.16 -19.98
N HIS A 57 4.63 2.08 -19.90
CA HIS A 57 4.27 0.88 -19.17
C HIS A 57 4.97 0.72 -17.82
N PHE A 58 5.69 1.74 -17.37
CA PHE A 58 6.29 1.72 -16.03
C PHE A 58 5.21 1.72 -14.96
N VAL A 59 5.27 0.76 -14.05
CA VAL A 59 4.32 0.59 -12.94
C VAL A 59 5.06 0.54 -11.62
N LEU A 60 4.59 1.34 -10.69
CA LEU A 60 5.01 1.33 -9.29
C LEU A 60 3.79 1.67 -8.43
N THR A 61 3.38 0.76 -7.54
CA THR A 61 2.23 1.00 -6.67
C THR A 61 2.62 1.70 -5.37
N ASP A 62 1.62 2.24 -4.69
CA ASP A 62 1.75 2.59 -3.27
C ASP A 62 2.10 1.33 -2.46
N ALA A 63 2.63 1.53 -1.26
CA ALA A 63 2.91 0.42 -0.37
C ALA A 63 1.63 0.00 0.36
N PHE A 64 1.35 -1.29 0.36
CA PHE A 64 0.19 -1.88 1.03
C PHE A 64 0.63 -2.92 2.05
N PRO A 65 -0.21 -3.20 3.07
CA PRO A 65 0.08 -4.23 4.04
C PRO A 65 0.12 -5.63 3.42
N TYR A 66 1.00 -6.46 3.97
CA TYR A 66 1.12 -7.89 3.68
C TYR A 66 1.11 -8.68 4.99
N GLN A 67 0.16 -9.61 5.12
CA GLN A 67 0.09 -10.55 6.24
C GLN A 67 -0.48 -11.88 5.75
N SER A 68 0.35 -12.90 5.68
CA SER A 68 0.00 -14.20 5.05
C SER A 68 -0.48 -14.08 3.59
N GLY A 69 -0.54 -12.87 3.05
CA GLY A 69 -0.99 -12.51 1.71
C GLY A 69 -1.13 -11.00 1.56
N PRO A 70 -1.28 -10.51 0.33
CA PRO A 70 -1.44 -9.09 0.06
C PRO A 70 -2.82 -8.59 0.51
N LEU A 71 -2.84 -7.40 1.12
CA LEU A 71 -4.07 -6.66 1.38
C LEU A 71 -4.19 -5.52 0.37
N LEU A 72 -5.37 -5.34 -0.18
CA LEU A 72 -5.69 -4.27 -1.11
C LEU A 72 -6.31 -3.07 -0.39
N PRO A 73 -6.13 -1.84 -0.88
CA PRO A 73 -6.84 -0.69 -0.34
C PRO A 73 -8.34 -0.86 -0.54
N LYS A 74 -9.11 -0.29 0.39
CA LYS A 74 -10.57 -0.30 0.31
C LYS A 74 -11.04 0.52 -0.89
N PRO A 75 -11.84 -0.05 -1.81
CA PRO A 75 -12.37 0.68 -2.94
C PRO A 75 -13.39 1.74 -2.51
N ILE A 76 -13.35 2.91 -3.15
CA ILE A 76 -14.33 3.98 -2.91
C ILE A 76 -15.70 3.55 -3.45
N GLY A 77 -16.77 3.84 -2.69
CA GLY A 77 -18.15 3.52 -3.08
C GLY A 77 -18.57 2.06 -2.84
N PHE A 78 -17.72 1.26 -2.17
CA PHE A 78 -18.04 -0.14 -1.83
C PHE A 78 -17.95 -0.38 -0.30
N PRO A 79 -18.63 -1.44 0.22
CA PRO A 79 -19.55 -2.31 -0.53
C PRO A 79 -20.83 -1.58 -0.91
N LYS A 80 -21.46 -1.98 -2.02
CA LYS A 80 -22.84 -1.61 -2.32
C LYS A 80 -23.74 -2.57 -1.53
N PHE A 81 -24.39 -2.05 -0.50
CA PHE A 81 -25.40 -2.83 0.20
C PHE A 81 -26.70 -2.74 -0.60
N ASP A 82 -27.22 -3.87 -1.02
CA ASP A 82 -28.58 -3.95 -1.54
C ASP A 82 -29.55 -3.44 -0.48
N GLN A 83 -30.67 -2.84 -0.90
CA GLN A 83 -31.70 -2.41 0.07
C GLN A 83 -32.12 -3.64 0.87
N PRO A 84 -32.13 -3.56 2.21
CA PRO A 84 -32.47 -4.71 3.03
C PRO A 84 -33.88 -5.17 2.67
N ASP A 85 -34.02 -6.45 2.34
CA ASP A 85 -35.33 -7.08 2.25
C ASP A 85 -36.08 -6.90 3.57
N LEU A 86 -37.41 -6.86 3.52
CA LEU A 86 -38.31 -6.67 4.68
C LEU A 86 -38.06 -7.67 5.83
N THR A 87 -37.26 -8.71 5.59
CA THR A 87 -36.91 -9.77 6.55
C THR A 87 -35.55 -9.57 7.23
N THR A 88 -34.73 -8.61 6.76
CA THR A 88 -33.36 -8.40 7.26
C THR A 88 -33.39 -7.53 8.51
N ASP A 89 -32.68 -7.92 9.57
CA ASP A 89 -32.53 -7.09 10.77
C ASP A 89 -31.74 -5.80 10.42
N VAL A 90 -32.47 -4.69 10.40
CA VAL A 90 -31.94 -3.35 10.10
C VAL A 90 -30.77 -2.97 11.02
N LYS A 91 -30.75 -3.49 12.28
CA LYS A 91 -29.66 -3.24 13.21
C LYS A 91 -28.37 -3.91 12.75
N GLU A 92 -28.49 -5.14 12.24
CA GLU A 92 -27.38 -5.92 11.72
C GLU A 92 -26.76 -5.27 10.47
N VAL A 93 -27.58 -4.88 9.50
CA VAL A 93 -27.14 -4.17 8.29
C VAL A 93 -26.42 -2.86 8.65
N ARG A 94 -26.95 -2.09 9.62
CA ARG A 94 -26.29 -0.86 10.08
C ARG A 94 -24.97 -1.15 10.80
N ARG A 95 -24.89 -2.22 11.55
CA ARG A 95 -23.66 -2.66 12.22
C ARG A 95 -22.59 -3.01 11.19
N GLN A 96 -22.90 -3.88 10.22
CA GLN A 96 -22.00 -4.26 9.13
C GLN A 96 -21.54 -3.05 8.32
N ALA A 97 -22.45 -2.15 7.96
CA ALA A 97 -22.08 -0.92 7.24
C ALA A 97 -21.14 -0.01 8.05
N LYS A 98 -21.35 0.08 9.38
CA LYS A 98 -20.48 0.86 10.26
C LYS A 98 -19.09 0.24 10.39
N MET A 99 -19.02 -1.07 10.37
CA MET A 99 -17.79 -1.84 10.47
C MET A 99 -17.00 -1.75 9.15
N ALA A 100 -17.64 -2.00 8.01
CA ALA A 100 -17.04 -1.85 6.69
C ALA A 100 -16.44 -0.43 6.45
N LYS A 101 -17.03 0.61 7.07
CA LYS A 101 -16.47 1.97 6.99
C LYS A 101 -15.11 2.13 7.69
N LYS A 102 -14.81 1.32 8.69
CA LYS A 102 -13.54 1.41 9.45
C LYS A 102 -12.38 0.70 8.77
N LEU A 103 -12.65 -0.26 7.88
CA LEU A 103 -11.61 -0.96 7.15
C LEU A 103 -10.86 0.00 6.23
N GLN A 104 -9.54 -0.06 6.24
CA GLN A 104 -8.66 0.65 5.31
C GLN A 104 -8.12 -0.28 4.24
N PHE A 105 -7.86 -1.53 4.61
CA PHE A 105 -7.31 -2.56 3.73
C PHE A 105 -8.11 -3.84 3.86
N ILE A 106 -8.14 -4.63 2.81
CA ILE A 106 -8.94 -5.85 2.70
C ILE A 106 -8.03 -6.96 2.17
N PRO A 107 -7.96 -8.12 2.83
CA PRO A 107 -7.23 -9.27 2.31
C PRO A 107 -7.68 -9.65 0.89
N LEU A 108 -6.75 -10.01 0.04
CA LEU A 108 -7.03 -10.32 -1.37
C LEU A 108 -8.06 -11.45 -1.53
N ASP A 109 -7.99 -12.48 -0.69
CA ASP A 109 -8.92 -13.62 -0.68
C ASP A 109 -10.35 -13.24 -0.25
N LYS A 110 -10.49 -12.13 0.48
CA LYS A 110 -11.79 -11.60 0.96
C LYS A 110 -12.32 -10.44 0.14
N PHE A 111 -11.55 -9.97 -0.84
CA PHE A 111 -11.86 -8.76 -1.58
C PHE A 111 -13.20 -8.85 -2.34
N ASP A 112 -13.49 -9.99 -2.98
CA ASP A 112 -14.76 -10.20 -3.68
C ASP A 112 -15.95 -10.22 -2.73
N SER A 113 -15.81 -10.88 -1.58
CA SER A 113 -16.85 -10.90 -0.53
C SER A 113 -17.10 -9.50 0.02
N TYR A 114 -16.04 -8.70 0.19
CA TYR A 114 -16.18 -7.32 0.60
C TYR A 114 -16.95 -6.48 -0.43
N VAL A 115 -16.57 -6.55 -1.71
CA VAL A 115 -17.23 -5.79 -2.78
C VAL A 115 -18.71 -6.14 -2.89
N LYS A 116 -19.06 -7.42 -2.69
CA LYS A 116 -20.44 -7.92 -2.67
C LYS A 116 -21.21 -7.62 -1.38
N GLY A 117 -20.55 -7.07 -0.34
CA GLY A 117 -21.18 -6.81 0.94
C GLY A 117 -21.46 -8.05 1.80
N THR A 118 -20.77 -9.17 1.51
CA THR A 118 -20.96 -10.46 2.19
C THR A 118 -19.81 -10.82 3.15
N LEU A 119 -18.99 -9.85 3.55
CA LEU A 119 -17.91 -10.06 4.51
C LEU A 119 -18.47 -10.20 5.94
N PHE A 120 -18.11 -11.28 6.64
CA PHE A 120 -18.62 -11.59 7.98
C PHE A 120 -17.73 -11.03 9.10
N GLU A 121 -18.32 -10.88 10.32
CA GLU A 121 -17.73 -10.20 11.48
C GLU A 121 -16.41 -10.75 11.98
N ASP A 122 -16.26 -12.07 12.02
CA ASP A 122 -15.06 -12.72 12.57
C ASP A 122 -13.79 -12.42 11.77
N GLU A 123 -13.96 -12.07 10.49
CA GLU A 123 -12.87 -11.76 9.58
C GLU A 123 -12.41 -10.30 9.68
N GLU A 124 -13.26 -9.42 10.20
CA GLU A 124 -13.01 -7.99 10.31
C GLU A 124 -12.06 -7.64 11.45
N HIS A 125 -12.17 -8.32 12.58
CA HIS A 125 -11.25 -8.14 13.72
C HIS A 125 -9.83 -8.56 13.35
N ALA A 126 -9.66 -9.56 12.49
CA ALA A 126 -8.37 -9.98 11.98
C ALA A 126 -7.72 -8.89 11.11
N VAL A 127 -8.50 -8.23 10.26
CA VAL A 127 -8.03 -7.18 9.34
C VAL A 127 -7.68 -5.87 10.07
N THR A 128 -8.42 -5.52 11.11
CA THR A 128 -8.20 -4.26 11.84
C THR A 128 -6.96 -4.30 12.73
N ASN A 129 -6.53 -5.48 13.17
CA ASN A 129 -5.37 -5.66 14.07
C ASN A 129 -4.05 -5.89 13.34
N ILE A 130 -4.04 -5.79 12.03
CA ILE A 130 -2.93 -6.23 11.18
C ILE A 130 -1.66 -5.45 11.40
N ILE A 131 -1.72 -4.17 11.81
CA ILE A 131 -0.51 -3.37 11.83
C ILE A 131 -0.49 -2.43 13.02
N THR A 132 0.59 -2.51 13.78
CA THR A 132 1.26 -1.40 14.44
C THR A 132 0.81 -0.96 15.82
N LYS A 133 1.79 -0.90 16.68
CA LYS A 133 1.82 0.10 17.74
C LYS A 133 2.54 1.32 17.21
N ASN A 134 1.81 2.42 17.05
CA ASN A 134 2.41 3.73 16.93
C ASN A 134 3.01 4.06 18.30
N GLN A 135 4.33 4.05 18.42
CA GLN A 135 5.00 4.43 19.67
C GLN A 135 5.70 5.77 19.45
N PRO A 136 5.24 6.84 20.11
CA PRO A 136 6.02 8.06 20.17
C PRO A 136 7.34 7.75 20.89
N HIS A 137 8.46 8.00 20.24
CA HIS A 137 9.77 7.97 20.86
C HIS A 137 10.10 9.38 21.35
N VAL A 138 10.27 9.52 22.66
CA VAL A 138 10.78 10.75 23.28
C VAL A 138 12.29 10.63 23.34
N ASP A 139 12.99 11.30 22.45
CA ASP A 139 14.42 11.53 22.61
C ASP A 139 14.60 12.65 23.65
N GLY A 140 15.54 12.52 24.56
CA GLY A 140 15.70 13.40 25.74
C GLY A 140 15.88 14.90 25.49
N ASN A 141 15.79 15.35 24.24
CA ASN A 141 15.93 16.73 23.77
C ASN A 141 14.63 17.30 23.16
N LEU A 142 13.55 17.30 23.90
CA LEU A 142 12.35 18.15 23.63
C LEU A 142 11.57 17.92 22.32
N PHE A 143 11.83 16.88 21.52
CA PHE A 143 10.99 16.58 20.37
C PHE A 143 10.55 15.11 20.37
N GLN A 144 9.32 14.88 19.95
CA GLN A 144 8.75 13.55 19.78
C GLN A 144 8.92 13.09 18.33
N VAL A 145 9.33 11.85 18.14
CA VAL A 145 9.33 11.20 16.84
C VAL A 145 8.33 10.05 16.87
N SER A 146 7.30 10.16 16.05
CA SER A 146 6.35 9.05 15.88
C SER A 146 6.95 8.00 14.94
N THR A 147 6.98 6.76 15.39
CA THR A 147 7.44 5.63 14.57
C THR A 147 6.35 4.59 14.47
N VAL A 148 6.34 3.88 13.35
CA VAL A 148 5.54 2.68 13.14
C VAL A 148 6.41 1.48 13.44
N ARG A 149 5.97 0.64 14.35
CA ARG A 149 6.62 -0.64 14.63
C ARG A 149 5.75 -1.75 14.06
N PHE A 150 6.34 -2.55 13.20
CA PHE A 150 5.66 -3.68 12.58
C PHE A 150 5.65 -4.89 13.52
N ARG A 151 4.61 -5.70 13.39
CA ARG A 151 4.55 -7.01 14.04
C ARG A 151 5.40 -7.99 13.24
N ASP A 152 5.84 -9.06 13.88
CA ASP A 152 6.72 -10.07 13.26
C ASP A 152 6.07 -10.76 12.04
N ASP A 153 4.73 -10.81 11.99
CA ASP A 153 3.94 -11.39 10.92
C ASP A 153 3.44 -10.39 9.87
N SER A 154 3.89 -9.14 9.95
CA SER A 154 3.38 -8.04 9.12
C SER A 154 4.48 -7.35 8.36
N SER A 155 4.26 -7.14 7.06
CA SER A 155 5.15 -6.46 6.14
C SER A 155 4.41 -5.43 5.30
N LEU A 156 5.12 -4.67 4.50
CA LEU A 156 4.54 -3.91 3.40
C LEU A 156 4.95 -4.55 2.07
N TYR A 157 4.14 -4.37 1.04
CA TYR A 157 4.51 -4.75 -0.31
C TYR A 157 4.20 -3.64 -1.30
N VAL A 158 4.92 -3.64 -2.40
CA VAL A 158 4.64 -2.87 -3.61
C VAL A 158 4.65 -3.79 -4.82
N ILE A 159 3.96 -3.40 -5.87
CA ILE A 159 3.99 -4.07 -7.16
C ILE A 159 4.72 -3.17 -8.15
N ALA A 160 5.65 -3.73 -8.89
CA ALA A 160 6.34 -3.04 -9.97
C ALA A 160 6.59 -3.99 -11.15
N ASN A 161 6.99 -3.41 -12.29
CA ASN A 161 7.46 -4.21 -13.41
C ASN A 161 8.66 -5.06 -13.01
N GLU A 162 8.74 -6.25 -13.56
CA GLU A 162 9.95 -7.07 -13.48
C GLU A 162 11.10 -6.35 -14.21
N SER A 163 12.17 -6.06 -13.49
CA SER A 163 13.34 -5.37 -14.01
C SER A 163 14.56 -5.68 -13.15
N ASP A 164 15.67 -6.08 -13.78
CA ASP A 164 16.93 -6.33 -13.08
C ASP A 164 17.42 -5.07 -12.36
N LEU A 165 17.26 -3.91 -12.99
CA LEU A 165 17.61 -2.65 -12.33
C LEU A 165 16.77 -2.39 -11.09
N LEU A 166 15.46 -2.59 -11.14
CA LEU A 166 14.60 -2.42 -9.96
C LEU A 166 14.96 -3.42 -8.84
N ASN A 167 15.25 -4.67 -9.20
CA ASN A 167 15.71 -5.68 -8.23
C ASN A 167 17.00 -5.24 -7.53
N GLU A 168 17.95 -4.71 -8.28
CA GLU A 168 19.23 -4.23 -7.77
C GLU A 168 19.04 -2.99 -6.87
N LEU A 169 18.23 -2.02 -7.32
CA LEU A 169 17.96 -0.81 -6.54
C LEU A 169 17.20 -1.12 -5.25
N MET A 170 16.21 -2.02 -5.28
CA MET A 170 15.49 -2.46 -4.09
C MET A 170 16.40 -3.22 -3.11
N THR A 171 17.31 -4.04 -3.64
CA THR A 171 18.32 -4.74 -2.83
C THR A 171 19.28 -3.77 -2.14
N SER A 172 19.67 -2.68 -2.80
CA SER A 172 20.48 -1.61 -2.18
C SER A 172 19.66 -0.84 -1.15
N LEU A 173 18.42 -0.50 -1.49
CA LEU A 173 17.53 0.31 -0.66
C LEU A 173 17.20 -0.35 0.69
N GLN A 174 17.17 -1.68 0.78
CA GLN A 174 16.90 -2.38 2.05
C GLN A 174 17.88 -1.98 3.16
N TYR A 175 19.14 -1.68 2.82
CA TYR A 175 20.16 -1.27 3.78
C TYR A 175 20.14 0.23 4.06
N THR A 176 19.85 1.05 3.07
CA THR A 176 19.75 2.50 3.25
C THR A 176 18.43 2.93 3.86
N GLY A 177 17.41 2.12 3.71
CA GLY A 177 16.07 2.32 4.25
C GLY A 177 15.25 3.38 3.52
N ILE A 178 13.94 3.39 3.81
CA ILE A 178 12.97 4.33 3.26
C ILE A 178 12.26 5.10 4.38
N GLY A 179 11.99 6.37 4.16
CA GLY A 179 11.35 7.26 5.13
C GLY A 179 12.30 8.21 5.82
N GLY A 180 11.86 8.77 6.93
CA GLY A 180 12.63 9.69 7.76
C GLY A 180 13.47 8.96 8.82
N LYS A 181 14.42 9.70 9.44
CA LYS A 181 15.25 9.19 10.55
C LYS A 181 16.08 7.93 10.23
N ARG A 182 16.44 7.74 8.96
CA ARG A 182 17.26 6.58 8.50
C ARG A 182 18.62 6.50 9.21
N SER A 183 19.24 7.63 9.49
CA SER A 183 20.50 7.70 10.27
C SER A 183 20.35 7.19 11.71
N SER A 184 19.12 7.09 12.22
CA SER A 184 18.81 6.51 13.53
C SER A 184 18.35 5.04 13.43
N GLY A 185 18.53 4.39 12.27
CA GLY A 185 18.20 2.98 12.06
C GLY A 185 16.75 2.70 11.67
N TYR A 186 15.91 3.74 11.45
CA TYR A 186 14.55 3.53 11.01
C TYR A 186 14.45 3.32 9.49
N GLY A 187 13.47 2.51 9.07
CA GLY A 187 13.12 2.32 7.66
C GLY A 187 13.98 1.33 6.90
N GLN A 188 14.92 0.64 7.55
CA GLN A 188 15.59 -0.53 6.98
C GLN A 188 14.61 -1.71 6.97
N PHE A 189 14.76 -2.60 6.00
CA PHE A 189 13.86 -3.73 5.81
C PHE A 189 14.58 -4.93 5.20
N ASP A 190 14.05 -6.11 5.42
CA ASP A 190 14.45 -7.31 4.69
C ASP A 190 13.55 -7.44 3.45
N LEU A 191 14.19 -7.60 2.28
CA LEU A 191 13.50 -7.68 0.99
C LEU A 191 13.23 -9.12 0.60
N THR A 192 11.98 -9.41 0.20
CA THR A 192 11.63 -10.65 -0.49
C THR A 192 10.91 -10.30 -1.80
N ILE A 193 11.33 -10.90 -2.91
CA ILE A 193 10.74 -10.68 -4.24
C ILE A 193 9.97 -11.93 -4.63
N LEU A 194 8.69 -11.78 -4.89
CA LEU A 194 7.80 -12.88 -5.26
C LEU A 194 7.05 -12.59 -6.56
N ASP A 195 6.57 -13.65 -7.20
CA ASP A 195 5.56 -13.53 -8.24
C ASP A 195 4.22 -13.10 -7.64
N LEU A 196 3.41 -12.41 -8.45
CA LEU A 196 2.06 -12.07 -8.02
C LEU A 196 1.20 -13.33 -7.90
N PRO A 197 0.34 -13.41 -6.86
CA PRO A 197 -0.72 -14.42 -6.83
C PRO A 197 -1.59 -14.36 -8.10
N ASP A 198 -2.00 -15.51 -8.64
CA ASP A 198 -2.78 -15.60 -9.88
C ASP A 198 -4.06 -14.76 -9.83
N SER A 199 -4.73 -14.72 -8.68
CA SER A 199 -5.92 -13.89 -8.47
C SER A 199 -5.64 -12.40 -8.65
N LEU A 200 -4.51 -11.90 -8.17
CA LEU A 200 -4.09 -10.52 -8.32
C LEU A 200 -3.61 -10.23 -9.74
N LYS A 201 -2.81 -11.13 -10.32
CA LYS A 201 -2.34 -11.04 -11.70
C LYS A 201 -3.51 -10.96 -12.68
N ASN A 202 -4.51 -11.81 -12.50
CA ASN A 202 -5.70 -11.81 -13.34
C ASN A 202 -6.49 -10.50 -13.23
N ARG A 203 -6.54 -9.86 -12.03
CA ARG A 203 -7.20 -8.57 -11.85
C ARG A 203 -6.47 -7.43 -12.56
N LEU A 204 -5.14 -7.44 -12.54
CA LEU A 204 -4.33 -6.40 -13.18
C LEU A 204 -4.30 -6.51 -14.72
N THR A 205 -4.52 -7.70 -15.28
CA THR A 205 -4.38 -7.94 -16.73
C THR A 205 -5.71 -7.98 -17.48
N LYS A 206 -6.84 -8.13 -16.78
CA LYS A 206 -8.16 -8.12 -17.43
C LYS A 206 -8.55 -6.72 -17.88
N THR A 207 -9.02 -6.62 -19.13
CA THR A 207 -9.71 -5.42 -19.61
C THR A 207 -11.11 -5.39 -18.99
N HIS A 208 -11.38 -4.39 -18.17
CA HIS A 208 -12.67 -4.22 -17.52
C HIS A 208 -13.50 -3.16 -18.25
N GLN A 209 -14.79 -3.41 -18.40
CA GLN A 209 -15.79 -2.40 -18.82
C GLN A 209 -16.35 -1.64 -17.59
N GLU A 210 -16.04 -2.11 -16.39
CA GLU A 210 -16.49 -1.56 -15.12
C GLU A 210 -15.45 -0.61 -14.52
N PRO A 211 -15.84 0.25 -13.56
CA PRO A 211 -14.90 1.10 -12.85
C PRO A 211 -13.75 0.29 -12.26
N VAL A 212 -12.51 0.77 -12.44
CA VAL A 212 -11.31 0.14 -11.91
C VAL A 212 -10.75 0.96 -10.75
N MET A 213 -10.10 0.29 -9.81
CA MET A 213 -9.42 0.93 -8.70
C MET A 213 -7.93 1.06 -9.04
N THR A 214 -7.40 2.26 -8.94
CA THR A 214 -5.94 2.48 -9.05
C THR A 214 -5.23 2.04 -7.77
N LEU A 215 -4.04 1.46 -7.92
CA LEU A 215 -3.18 1.04 -6.81
C LEU A 215 -2.04 2.04 -6.56
N THR A 216 -2.14 3.23 -7.09
CA THR A 216 -1.20 4.32 -6.87
C THR A 216 -1.93 5.65 -6.87
N THR A 217 -1.40 6.60 -6.12
CA THR A 217 -1.83 7.98 -6.23
C THR A 217 -1.40 8.51 -7.59
N SER A 218 -2.36 8.92 -8.42
CA SER A 218 -2.12 9.46 -9.75
C SER A 218 -2.77 10.82 -9.91
N LEU A 219 -2.22 11.65 -10.79
CA LEU A 219 -2.87 12.89 -11.22
C LEU A 219 -3.64 12.61 -12.50
N PRO A 220 -4.86 13.15 -12.65
CA PRO A 220 -5.59 13.05 -13.89
C PRO A 220 -4.82 13.77 -15.02
N VAL A 221 -4.85 13.22 -16.22
CA VAL A 221 -4.34 13.93 -17.40
C VAL A 221 -5.28 15.07 -17.77
N GLU A 222 -4.76 16.06 -18.51
CA GLU A 222 -5.52 17.30 -18.82
C GLU A 222 -6.92 17.05 -19.38
N LYS A 223 -7.10 16.00 -20.18
CA LYS A 223 -8.40 15.57 -20.74
C LYS A 223 -9.38 14.99 -19.72
N GLU A 224 -8.89 14.57 -18.57
CA GLU A 224 -9.69 13.97 -17.50
C GLU A 224 -10.03 14.97 -16.40
N LEU A 225 -9.42 16.18 -16.43
CA LEU A 225 -9.62 17.20 -15.40
C LEU A 225 -11.09 17.64 -15.30
N GLU A 226 -11.80 17.74 -16.41
CA GLU A 226 -13.22 18.09 -16.43
C GLU A 226 -14.06 17.09 -15.65
N TYR A 227 -13.77 15.79 -15.79
CA TYR A 227 -14.49 14.72 -15.08
C TYR A 227 -14.03 14.56 -13.63
N ALA A 228 -12.77 14.85 -13.33
CA ALA A 228 -12.21 14.71 -11.98
C ALA A 228 -12.67 15.81 -11.02
N MET A 229 -13.19 16.94 -11.53
CA MET A 229 -13.68 18.06 -10.73
C MET A 229 -15.19 17.98 -10.43
N GLU A 230 -15.92 17.04 -11.03
CA GLU A 230 -17.36 16.85 -10.83
C GLU A 230 -17.68 15.82 -9.73
N THR A 231 -16.70 15.22 -9.08
CA THR A 231 -16.84 14.24 -7.99
C THR A 231 -16.32 14.79 -6.66
#